data_46e925e3513bc8f9d6a68784c9f9d5cb
#
_entry.id   46e925e3513bc8f9d6a68784c9f9d5cb
#
_cell.length_a   1.000
_cell.length_b   1.000
_cell.length_c   1.000
_cell.angle_alpha   90.00
_cell.angle_beta   90.00
_cell.angle_gamma   90.00
#
_symmetry.space_group_name_H-M   'P 1'
#
loop_
_entity.id
_entity.type
_entity.pdbx_description
1 polymer ?
#
loop_
_entity_poly.entity_id
_entity_poly.type
_entity_poly.pdbx_seq_one_letter_code
_entity_poly.pdbx_strand_id
1 'polypeptide(L)'
;SECLVGSEMCIRDRIAYFIGMILTRSNNWKNELFEFIKREPWNVFFLMLFVWIIICTMHSADKYTSIFGTEYRYEGLVTYCCYAAVYMCAHIVKEAKYRKCIFNTYAVTAVILGICLLLQDNHLLYMHKIFVYDRATVFSQFNHFGYYLNMSILVMTGLFLTSDIKKNEIMYAAGIAFQLFCLLVNNTFGAYLGSMFGVIAVCIMYAVRTNNIKKILVPIIIYISLSTVSMLGIIPSSSGQNLKVNLSTFSHDCLLYTSDAADD
;
A
#
# COMPACT_ATOMS: atom_id res chain seq x y z
N SER A 1 15.30 -27.91 16.13
CA SER A 1 15.06 -28.16 14.68
C SER A 1 13.72 -28.83 14.37
N GLU A 2 13.06 -29.45 15.33
CA GLU A 2 11.77 -30.14 15.11
C GLU A 2 10.56 -29.20 15.00
N CYS A 3 10.63 -28.00 15.57
CA CYS A 3 9.54 -27.02 15.52
C CYS A 3 9.35 -26.38 14.13
N LEU A 4 10.40 -26.32 13.30
CA LEU A 4 10.35 -25.77 11.94
C LEU A 4 9.71 -26.75 10.95
N VAL A 5 9.93 -28.05 11.11
CA VAL A 5 9.35 -29.10 10.25
C VAL A 5 7.82 -29.18 10.41
N GLY A 6 7.31 -28.98 11.63
CA GLY A 6 5.87 -28.94 11.89
C GLY A 6 5.15 -27.75 11.27
N SER A 7 5.81 -26.58 11.17
CA SER A 7 5.22 -25.40 10.56
C SER A 7 5.17 -25.47 9.02
N GLU A 8 6.18 -26.07 8.39
CA GLU A 8 6.20 -26.26 6.94
C GLU A 8 5.17 -27.30 6.47
N MET A 9 4.98 -28.39 7.23
CA MET A 9 3.88 -29.35 6.96
C MET A 9 2.51 -28.69 7.07
N CYS A 10 2.28 -27.85 8.08
CA CYS A 10 1.00 -27.18 8.27
C CYS A 10 0.68 -26.15 7.14
N ILE A 11 1.72 -25.48 6.60
CA ILE A 11 1.56 -24.57 5.46
C ILE A 11 1.28 -25.36 4.18
N ARG A 12 2.01 -26.44 3.95
CA ARG A 12 1.84 -27.31 2.78
C ARG A 12 0.46 -27.96 2.76
N ASP A 13 -0.03 -28.43 3.90
CA ASP A 13 -1.36 -29.04 4.03
C ASP A 13 -2.48 -28.00 3.83
N ARG A 14 -2.30 -26.79 4.31
CA ARG A 14 -3.25 -25.67 4.06
C ARG A 14 -3.28 -25.26 2.60
N ILE A 15 -2.12 -25.19 1.94
CA ILE A 15 -2.02 -24.91 0.50
C ILE A 15 -2.65 -26.06 -0.29
N ALA A 16 -2.37 -27.32 0.05
CA ALA A 16 -2.97 -28.47 -0.61
C ALA A 16 -4.48 -28.53 -0.39
N TYR A 17 -4.99 -28.20 0.81
CA TYR A 17 -6.43 -28.07 1.09
C TYR A 17 -7.06 -26.95 0.25
N PHE A 18 -6.38 -25.80 0.13
CA PHE A 18 -6.87 -24.66 -0.67
C PHE A 18 -6.88 -24.99 -2.17
N ILE A 19 -5.83 -25.65 -2.67
CA ILE A 19 -5.75 -26.13 -4.05
C ILE A 19 -6.82 -27.23 -4.28
N GLY A 20 -6.98 -28.16 -3.35
CA GLY A 20 -8.02 -29.19 -3.41
C GLY A 20 -9.43 -28.60 -3.42
N MET A 21 -9.68 -27.55 -2.63
CA MET A 21 -10.97 -26.83 -2.62
C MET A 21 -11.23 -26.11 -3.94
N ILE A 22 -10.20 -25.52 -4.55
CA ILE A 22 -10.29 -24.91 -5.89
C ILE A 22 -10.55 -25.99 -6.95
N LEU A 23 -9.86 -27.12 -6.90
CA LEU A 23 -9.97 -28.22 -7.87
C LEU A 23 -11.28 -29.00 -7.75
N THR A 24 -11.79 -29.24 -6.54
CA THR A 24 -13.08 -29.95 -6.32
C THR A 24 -14.29 -29.07 -6.65
N ARG A 25 -14.17 -27.75 -6.57
CA ARG A 25 -15.20 -26.79 -6.97
C ARG A 25 -15.28 -26.59 -8.50
N SER A 26 -14.39 -27.22 -9.24
CA SER A 26 -14.01 -26.96 -10.63
C SER A 26 -15.04 -27.39 -11.70
N ASN A 27 -16.20 -27.94 -11.34
CA ASN A 27 -17.15 -28.36 -12.40
C ASN A 27 -17.96 -27.17 -12.99
N ASN A 28 -17.88 -25.95 -12.38
CA ASN A 28 -18.60 -24.77 -12.85
C ASN A 28 -17.68 -23.53 -13.01
N TRP A 29 -16.36 -23.73 -13.19
CA TRP A 29 -15.39 -22.63 -13.25
C TRP A 29 -15.70 -21.56 -14.30
N LYS A 30 -16.33 -21.96 -15.44
CA LYS A 30 -16.74 -21.00 -16.48
C LYS A 30 -17.83 -20.06 -16.00
N ASN A 31 -18.80 -20.57 -15.26
CA ASN A 31 -19.89 -19.76 -14.70
C ASN A 31 -19.37 -18.89 -13.55
N GLU A 32 -18.49 -19.41 -12.72
CA GLU A 32 -17.86 -18.63 -11.63
C GLU A 32 -16.95 -17.53 -12.18
N LEU A 33 -16.19 -17.80 -13.25
CA LEU A 33 -15.37 -16.78 -13.92
C LEU A 33 -16.26 -15.73 -14.59
N PHE A 34 -17.34 -16.12 -15.23
CA PHE A 34 -18.29 -15.20 -15.84
C PHE A 34 -18.97 -14.31 -14.79
N GLU A 35 -19.41 -14.88 -13.68
CA GLU A 35 -19.95 -14.14 -12.54
C GLU A 35 -18.91 -13.21 -11.90
N PHE A 36 -17.65 -13.64 -11.78
CA PHE A 36 -16.54 -12.82 -11.30
C PHE A 36 -16.32 -11.60 -12.22
N ILE A 37 -16.29 -11.79 -13.52
CA ILE A 37 -16.14 -10.72 -14.52
C ILE A 37 -17.32 -9.74 -14.46
N LYS A 38 -18.54 -10.27 -14.38
CA LYS A 38 -19.77 -9.48 -14.40
C LYS A 38 -19.99 -8.66 -13.13
N ARG A 39 -19.46 -9.14 -12.01
CA ARG A 39 -19.67 -8.53 -10.69
C ARG A 39 -19.03 -7.15 -10.56
N GLU A 40 -17.82 -7.01 -11.09
CA GLU A 40 -17.04 -5.76 -10.99
C GLU A 40 -16.27 -5.53 -12.29
N PRO A 41 -16.41 -4.39 -12.97
CA PRO A 41 -15.71 -4.14 -14.24
C PRO A 41 -14.19 -4.16 -14.11
N TRP A 42 -13.64 -3.87 -12.92
CA TRP A 42 -12.21 -3.90 -12.63
C TRP A 42 -11.61 -5.30 -12.71
N ASN A 43 -12.42 -6.35 -12.55
CA ASN A 43 -11.96 -7.73 -12.67
C ASN A 43 -11.48 -8.06 -14.08
N VAL A 44 -12.03 -7.41 -15.10
CA VAL A 44 -11.58 -7.55 -16.49
C VAL A 44 -10.16 -7.01 -16.66
N PHE A 45 -9.90 -5.80 -16.13
CA PHE A 45 -8.56 -5.20 -16.19
C PHE A 45 -7.54 -6.03 -15.44
N PHE A 46 -7.91 -6.57 -14.28
CA PHE A 46 -7.05 -7.46 -13.51
C PHE A 46 -6.69 -8.73 -14.30
N LEU A 47 -7.65 -9.37 -14.93
CA LEU A 47 -7.41 -10.55 -15.76
C LEU A 47 -6.55 -10.21 -16.99
N MET A 48 -6.82 -9.09 -17.67
CA MET A 48 -6.00 -8.64 -18.80
C MET A 48 -4.55 -8.38 -18.36
N LEU A 49 -4.34 -7.70 -17.24
CA LEU A 49 -3.00 -7.48 -16.68
C LEU A 49 -2.30 -8.81 -16.39
N PHE A 50 -2.99 -9.75 -15.77
CA PHE A 50 -2.40 -11.05 -15.43
C PHE A 50 -2.03 -11.87 -16.66
N VAL A 51 -2.88 -11.89 -17.67
CA VAL A 51 -2.58 -12.51 -18.98
C VAL A 51 -1.38 -11.84 -19.63
N TRP A 52 -1.30 -10.50 -19.58
CA TRP A 52 -0.16 -9.75 -20.12
C TRP A 52 1.15 -10.13 -19.43
N ILE A 53 1.16 -10.24 -18.09
CA ILE A 53 2.33 -10.64 -17.32
C ILE A 53 2.79 -12.05 -17.74
N ILE A 54 1.87 -13.00 -17.94
CA ILE A 54 2.20 -14.35 -18.42
C ILE A 54 2.84 -14.27 -19.80
N ILE A 55 2.27 -13.51 -20.74
CA ILE A 55 2.81 -13.35 -22.10
C ILE A 55 4.22 -12.77 -22.03
N CYS A 56 4.43 -11.71 -21.26
CA CYS A 56 5.76 -11.11 -21.09
C CYS A 56 6.78 -12.11 -20.52
N THR A 57 6.39 -12.91 -19.53
CA THR A 57 7.25 -13.93 -18.95
C THR A 57 7.63 -15.02 -19.98
N MET A 58 6.68 -15.41 -20.84
CA MET A 58 6.95 -16.42 -21.89
C MET A 58 7.91 -15.90 -22.96
N HIS A 59 7.86 -14.61 -23.27
CA HIS A 59 8.73 -13.98 -24.27
C HIS A 59 10.02 -13.39 -23.70
N SER A 60 10.24 -13.49 -22.39
CA SER A 60 11.46 -12.99 -21.76
C SER A 60 12.72 -13.78 -22.20
N ALA A 61 13.82 -13.04 -22.39
CA ALA A 61 15.14 -13.61 -22.68
C ALA A 61 15.68 -14.41 -21.48
N ASP A 62 15.49 -13.88 -20.25
CA ASP A 62 15.85 -14.56 -19.00
C ASP A 62 14.59 -15.04 -18.28
N LYS A 63 14.28 -16.31 -18.46
CA LYS A 63 13.09 -16.93 -17.88
C LYS A 63 13.17 -17.07 -16.36
N TYR A 64 14.37 -17.33 -15.83
CA TYR A 64 14.54 -17.49 -14.38
C TYR A 64 14.21 -16.18 -13.65
N THR A 65 14.83 -15.10 -14.08
CA THR A 65 14.56 -13.76 -13.51
C THR A 65 13.12 -13.31 -13.72
N SER A 66 12.50 -13.65 -14.85
CA SER A 66 11.09 -13.33 -15.09
C SER A 66 10.11 -14.10 -14.21
N ILE A 67 10.46 -15.33 -13.81
CA ILE A 67 9.62 -16.15 -12.94
C ILE A 67 9.82 -15.79 -11.46
N PHE A 68 11.06 -15.66 -11.00
CA PHE A 68 11.38 -15.48 -9.58
C PHE A 68 11.70 -14.03 -9.20
N GLY A 69 11.99 -13.17 -10.15
CA GLY A 69 12.48 -11.82 -9.92
C GLY A 69 14.00 -11.74 -9.80
N THR A 70 14.52 -10.51 -9.75
CA THR A 70 15.94 -10.24 -9.49
C THR A 70 16.24 -10.43 -8.00
N GLU A 71 17.51 -10.71 -7.65
CA GLU A 71 17.97 -10.96 -6.27
C GLU A 71 17.59 -9.88 -5.24
N TYR A 72 17.37 -8.63 -5.69
CA TYR A 72 17.02 -7.53 -4.79
C TYR A 72 15.53 -7.19 -4.75
N ARG A 73 14.74 -7.54 -5.76
CA ARG A 73 13.33 -7.16 -5.85
C ARG A 73 12.36 -8.32 -5.73
N TYR A 74 12.75 -9.50 -6.20
CA TYR A 74 11.91 -10.72 -6.22
C TYR A 74 10.52 -10.51 -6.86
N GLU A 75 10.41 -9.53 -7.77
CA GLU A 75 9.16 -9.19 -8.47
C GLU A 75 9.05 -9.99 -9.77
N GLY A 76 8.87 -11.30 -9.65
CA GLY A 76 8.65 -12.23 -10.77
C GLY A 76 7.20 -12.70 -10.86
N LEU A 77 6.92 -13.58 -11.82
CA LEU A 77 5.59 -14.17 -12.04
C LEU A 77 5.00 -14.79 -10.76
N VAL A 78 5.85 -15.44 -9.94
CA VAL A 78 5.45 -16.05 -8.67
C VAL A 78 4.86 -15.01 -7.72
N THR A 79 5.48 -13.85 -7.61
CA THR A 79 4.99 -12.74 -6.76
C THR A 79 3.66 -12.20 -7.28
N TYR A 80 3.50 -12.04 -8.59
CA TYR A 80 2.23 -11.64 -9.18
C TYR A 80 1.14 -12.70 -9.00
N CYS A 81 1.48 -13.99 -9.01
CA CYS A 81 0.54 -15.06 -8.64
C CYS A 81 0.09 -14.93 -7.17
N CYS A 82 1.00 -14.58 -6.25
CA CYS A 82 0.64 -14.30 -4.85
C CYS A 82 -0.30 -13.08 -4.74
N TYR A 83 -0.02 -12.00 -5.49
CA TYR A 83 -0.93 -10.84 -5.51
C TYR A 83 -2.30 -11.20 -6.07
N ALA A 84 -2.37 -12.03 -7.13
CA ALA A 84 -3.60 -12.55 -7.67
C ALA A 84 -4.37 -13.39 -6.63
N ALA A 85 -3.68 -14.25 -5.89
CA ALA A 85 -4.28 -15.05 -4.82
C ALA A 85 -4.86 -14.17 -3.70
N VAL A 86 -4.14 -13.12 -3.27
CA VAL A 86 -4.62 -12.16 -2.26
C VAL A 86 -5.85 -11.41 -2.78
N TYR A 87 -5.83 -10.97 -4.04
CA TYR A 87 -6.96 -10.31 -4.68
C TYR A 87 -8.21 -11.20 -4.71
N MET A 88 -8.05 -12.46 -5.11
CA MET A 88 -9.14 -13.44 -5.11
C MET A 88 -9.66 -13.73 -3.69
N CYS A 89 -8.77 -13.87 -2.69
CA CYS A 89 -9.15 -14.02 -1.29
C CYS A 89 -9.97 -12.83 -0.78
N ALA A 90 -9.64 -11.61 -1.19
CA ALA A 90 -10.39 -10.42 -0.80
C ALA A 90 -11.84 -10.45 -1.30
N HIS A 91 -12.13 -11.10 -2.43
CA HIS A 91 -13.48 -11.29 -2.96
C HIS A 91 -14.33 -12.30 -2.16
N ILE A 92 -13.68 -13.21 -1.42
CA ILE A 92 -14.36 -14.20 -0.56
C ILE A 92 -14.96 -13.52 0.68
N VAL A 93 -14.34 -12.43 1.15
CA VAL A 93 -14.79 -11.68 2.32
C VAL A 93 -16.00 -10.82 1.98
N LYS A 94 -17.19 -11.41 2.03
CA LYS A 94 -18.46 -10.74 1.68
C LYS A 94 -19.01 -9.86 2.80
N GLU A 95 -18.79 -10.24 4.06
CA GLU A 95 -19.36 -9.55 5.20
C GLU A 95 -18.63 -8.24 5.50
N ALA A 96 -19.38 -7.14 5.62
CA ALA A 96 -18.85 -5.82 5.93
C ALA A 96 -18.09 -5.77 7.27
N LYS A 97 -18.51 -6.59 8.24
CA LYS A 97 -17.86 -6.70 9.55
C LYS A 97 -16.40 -7.17 9.43
N TYR A 98 -16.15 -8.23 8.66
CA TYR A 98 -14.78 -8.76 8.48
C TYR A 98 -13.93 -7.82 7.65
N ARG A 99 -14.48 -7.18 6.60
CA ARG A 99 -13.75 -6.15 5.85
C ARG A 99 -13.31 -5.00 6.75
N LYS A 100 -14.22 -4.50 7.60
CA LYS A 100 -13.91 -3.44 8.56
C LYS A 100 -12.85 -3.88 9.57
N CYS A 101 -12.89 -5.14 10.03
CA CYS A 101 -11.86 -5.70 10.91
C CYS A 101 -10.48 -5.70 10.23
N ILE A 102 -10.39 -6.17 8.97
CA ILE A 102 -9.14 -6.20 8.21
C ILE A 102 -8.56 -4.78 8.05
N PHE A 103 -9.40 -3.81 7.65
CA PHE A 103 -8.95 -2.43 7.50
C PHE A 103 -8.53 -1.79 8.83
N ASN A 104 -9.22 -2.08 9.93
CA ASN A 104 -8.81 -1.59 11.24
C ASN A 104 -7.49 -2.21 11.69
N THR A 105 -7.29 -3.53 11.47
CA THR A 105 -6.02 -4.18 11.78
C THR A 105 -4.88 -3.57 10.97
N TYR A 106 -5.10 -3.34 9.68
CA TYR A 106 -4.13 -2.67 8.82
C TYR A 106 -3.79 -1.25 9.33
N ALA A 107 -4.81 -0.47 9.71
CA ALA A 107 -4.64 0.86 10.28
C ALA A 107 -3.84 0.86 11.58
N VAL A 108 -4.14 -0.08 12.50
CA VAL A 108 -3.40 -0.24 13.77
C VAL A 108 -1.94 -0.63 13.51
N THR A 109 -1.70 -1.59 12.62
CA THR A 109 -0.34 -2.01 12.24
C THR A 109 0.46 -0.84 11.66
N ALA A 110 -0.18 -0.01 10.83
CA ALA A 110 0.47 1.16 10.27
C ALA A 110 0.83 2.21 11.35
N VAL A 111 -0.01 2.41 12.37
CA VAL A 111 0.30 3.29 13.50
C VAL A 111 1.50 2.74 14.28
N ILE A 112 1.54 1.45 14.55
CA ILE A 112 2.67 0.82 15.26
C ILE A 112 3.97 1.02 14.46
N LEU A 113 3.95 0.78 13.14
CA LEU A 113 5.11 0.98 12.29
C LEU A 113 5.52 2.46 12.18
N GLY A 114 4.55 3.39 12.20
CA GLY A 114 4.83 4.82 12.27
C GLY A 114 5.53 5.22 13.58
N ILE A 115 5.12 4.65 14.71
CA ILE A 115 5.81 4.84 15.98
C ILE A 115 7.25 4.27 15.91
N CYS A 116 7.43 3.07 15.34
CA CYS A 116 8.75 2.48 15.13
C CYS A 116 9.66 3.39 14.28
N LEU A 117 9.12 4.03 13.21
CA LEU A 117 9.87 5.00 12.42
C LEU A 117 10.36 6.16 13.27
N LEU A 118 9.49 6.78 14.05
CA LEU A 118 9.86 7.94 14.89
C LEU A 118 10.89 7.56 15.95
N LEU A 119 10.78 6.38 16.55
CA LEU A 119 11.75 5.89 17.52
C LEU A 119 13.10 5.57 16.87
N GLN A 120 13.10 5.06 15.64
CA GLN A 120 14.32 4.78 14.87
C GLN A 120 15.03 6.07 14.47
N ASP A 121 14.28 7.08 14.00
CA ASP A 121 14.83 8.36 13.51
C ASP A 121 15.47 9.19 14.66
N ASN A 122 14.90 9.14 15.85
CA ASN A 122 15.43 9.87 17.01
C ASN A 122 16.57 9.15 17.76
N HIS A 123 17.09 8.05 17.25
CA HIS A 123 18.08 7.20 17.91
C HIS A 123 17.70 6.72 19.33
N LEU A 124 16.43 6.88 19.70
CA LEU A 124 15.88 6.50 21.01
C LEU A 124 15.85 4.99 21.23
N LEU A 125 15.60 4.25 20.17
CA LEU A 125 15.71 2.81 20.16
C LEU A 125 16.93 2.45 19.32
N TYR A 126 17.96 1.88 19.97
CA TYR A 126 19.11 1.28 19.28
C TYR A 126 18.68 0.00 18.55
N MET A 127 17.61 0.14 17.74
CA MET A 127 17.02 -0.95 16.96
C MET A 127 17.80 -1.24 15.68
N HIS A 128 18.97 -0.62 15.50
CA HIS A 128 19.87 -0.87 14.39
C HIS A 128 20.25 -2.36 14.22
N LYS A 129 20.17 -3.15 15.29
CA LYS A 129 20.35 -4.62 15.20
C LYS A 129 19.13 -5.38 14.73
N ILE A 130 17.94 -4.78 14.78
CA ILE A 130 16.66 -5.43 14.40
C ILE A 130 16.23 -4.96 13.02
N PHE A 131 16.44 -3.68 12.71
CA PHE A 131 16.10 -3.10 11.40
C PHE A 131 17.38 -2.86 10.62
N VAL A 132 17.57 -3.60 9.53
CA VAL A 132 18.79 -3.59 8.70
C VAL A 132 18.96 -2.27 7.94
N TYR A 133 17.88 -1.52 7.72
CA TYR A 133 17.88 -0.31 6.90
C TYR A 133 17.35 0.90 7.69
N ASP A 134 18.06 2.01 7.60
CA ASP A 134 17.62 3.28 8.17
C ASP A 134 16.28 3.73 7.54
N ARG A 135 15.35 4.18 8.39
CA ARG A 135 14.02 4.72 8.01
C ARG A 135 13.05 3.75 7.32
N ALA A 136 13.45 2.52 7.11
CA ALA A 136 12.62 1.55 6.42
C ALA A 136 11.80 0.67 7.36
N THR A 137 12.07 0.73 8.68
CA THR A 137 11.48 -0.14 9.69
C THR A 137 11.65 -1.62 9.33
N VAL A 138 10.58 -2.34 9.04
CA VAL A 138 10.59 -3.75 8.59
C VAL A 138 10.72 -3.91 7.07
N PHE A 139 10.72 -2.82 6.32
CA PHE A 139 10.82 -2.83 4.86
C PHE A 139 12.29 -2.77 4.42
N SER A 140 12.58 -3.27 3.23
CA SER A 140 13.94 -3.25 2.65
C SER A 140 14.39 -1.85 2.21
N GLN A 141 13.43 -0.94 1.96
CA GLN A 141 13.68 0.42 1.50
C GLN A 141 12.68 1.41 2.12
N PHE A 142 13.15 2.63 2.40
CA PHE A 142 12.31 3.71 2.92
C PHE A 142 11.16 4.10 1.95
N ASN A 143 11.35 3.96 0.63
CA ASN A 143 10.30 4.20 -0.35
C ASN A 143 9.14 3.20 -0.22
N HIS A 144 9.43 1.91 0.00
CA HIS A 144 8.40 0.89 0.20
C HIS A 144 7.58 1.17 1.46
N PHE A 145 8.24 1.63 2.52
CA PHE A 145 7.54 2.07 3.72
C PHE A 145 6.68 3.31 3.47
N GLY A 146 7.18 4.28 2.69
CA GLY A 146 6.39 5.45 2.26
C GLY A 146 5.12 5.05 1.50
N TYR A 147 5.18 4.09 0.59
CA TYR A 147 3.99 3.56 -0.11
C TYR A 147 3.03 2.83 0.83
N TYR A 148 3.53 2.13 1.82
CA TYR A 148 2.69 1.51 2.85
C TYR A 148 1.94 2.56 3.67
N LEU A 149 2.61 3.65 4.08
CA LEU A 149 2.00 4.78 4.78
C LEU A 149 0.94 5.47 3.91
N ASN A 150 1.22 5.66 2.61
CA ASN A 150 0.26 6.18 1.65
C ASN A 150 -1.03 5.36 1.64
N MET A 151 -0.92 4.04 1.46
CA MET A 151 -2.08 3.14 1.48
C MET A 151 -2.84 3.21 2.82
N SER A 152 -2.12 3.32 3.93
CA SER A 152 -2.72 3.46 5.26
C SER A 152 -3.53 4.76 5.40
N ILE A 153 -3.03 5.88 4.89
CA ILE A 153 -3.75 7.16 4.87
C ILE A 153 -5.07 7.02 4.10
N LEU A 154 -5.04 6.36 2.93
CA LEU A 154 -6.24 6.15 2.12
C LEU A 154 -7.27 5.26 2.84
N VAL A 155 -6.83 4.16 3.45
CA VAL A 155 -7.69 3.26 4.22
C VAL A 155 -8.31 4.00 5.41
N MET A 156 -7.52 4.74 6.19
CA MET A 156 -8.02 5.51 7.33
C MET A 156 -8.99 6.62 6.88
N THR A 157 -8.74 7.27 5.74
CA THR A 157 -9.66 8.25 5.16
C THR A 157 -11.00 7.60 4.80
N GLY A 158 -10.99 6.43 4.18
CA GLY A 158 -12.20 5.67 3.89
C GLY A 158 -12.97 5.27 5.16
N LEU A 159 -12.26 4.79 6.20
CA LEU A 159 -12.85 4.44 7.49
C LEU A 159 -13.43 5.67 8.22
N PHE A 160 -12.75 6.81 8.14
CA PHE A 160 -13.23 8.08 8.69
C PHE A 160 -14.53 8.51 8.03
N LEU A 161 -14.57 8.55 6.71
CA LEU A 161 -15.73 8.99 5.94
C LEU A 161 -16.94 8.07 6.13
N THR A 162 -16.73 6.77 6.28
CA THR A 162 -17.80 5.77 6.46
C THR A 162 -18.18 5.51 7.91
N SER A 163 -17.52 6.16 8.87
CA SER A 163 -17.84 6.00 10.30
C SER A 163 -19.05 6.84 10.70
N ASP A 164 -19.95 6.25 11.50
CA ASP A 164 -21.10 6.97 12.10
C ASP A 164 -20.89 7.31 13.58
N ILE A 165 -19.82 6.78 14.19
CA ILE A 165 -19.51 6.95 15.61
C ILE A 165 -18.45 8.05 15.75
N LYS A 166 -18.78 9.16 16.42
CA LYS A 166 -17.89 10.31 16.63
C LYS A 166 -16.53 9.91 17.26
N LYS A 167 -16.51 8.97 18.19
CA LYS A 167 -15.26 8.48 18.79
C LYS A 167 -14.33 7.87 17.75
N ASN A 168 -14.89 7.06 16.85
CA ASN A 168 -14.11 6.45 15.77
C ASN A 168 -13.65 7.50 14.75
N GLU A 169 -14.48 8.50 14.43
CA GLU A 169 -14.10 9.60 13.54
C GLU A 169 -12.89 10.34 14.08
N ILE A 170 -12.87 10.69 15.36
CA ILE A 170 -11.72 11.36 16.00
C ILE A 170 -10.47 10.46 15.94
N MET A 171 -10.63 9.19 16.24
CA MET A 171 -9.51 8.23 16.21
C MET A 171 -8.92 8.09 14.79
N TYR A 172 -9.76 7.98 13.76
CA TYR A 172 -9.29 7.89 12.37
C TYR A 172 -8.69 9.21 11.89
N ALA A 173 -9.25 10.36 12.26
CA ALA A 173 -8.68 11.67 11.93
C ALA A 173 -7.30 11.87 12.57
N ALA A 174 -7.13 11.49 13.83
CA ALA A 174 -5.84 11.48 14.51
C ALA A 174 -4.86 10.50 13.83
N GLY A 175 -5.33 9.33 13.41
CA GLY A 175 -4.55 8.36 12.64
C GLY A 175 -4.09 8.91 11.29
N ILE A 176 -4.95 9.58 10.53
CA ILE A 176 -4.60 10.24 9.26
C ILE A 176 -3.50 11.29 9.51
N ALA A 177 -3.67 12.16 10.50
CA ALA A 177 -2.70 13.19 10.84
C ALA A 177 -1.34 12.58 11.23
N PHE A 178 -1.36 11.53 12.05
CA PHE A 178 -0.16 10.82 12.47
C PHE A 178 0.56 10.14 11.29
N GLN A 179 -0.16 9.43 10.43
CA GLN A 179 0.41 8.74 9.28
C GLN A 179 0.98 9.73 8.25
N LEU A 180 0.29 10.85 8.03
CA LEU A 180 0.79 11.90 7.15
C LEU A 180 2.05 12.55 7.73
N PHE A 181 2.09 12.78 9.05
CA PHE A 181 3.30 13.26 9.73
C PHE A 181 4.47 12.26 9.54
N CYS A 182 4.24 10.97 9.76
CA CYS A 182 5.26 9.93 9.50
C CYS A 182 5.72 9.90 8.04
N LEU A 183 4.81 10.10 7.09
CA LEU A 183 5.14 10.15 5.67
C LEU A 183 6.03 11.34 5.32
N LEU A 184 5.75 12.51 5.92
CA LEU A 184 6.58 13.71 5.75
C LEU A 184 7.97 13.53 6.39
N VAL A 185 8.06 12.90 7.56
CA VAL A 185 9.34 12.55 8.20
C VAL A 185 10.12 11.55 7.35
N ASN A 186 9.46 10.52 6.82
CA ASN A 186 10.07 9.52 5.93
C ASN A 186 10.60 10.11 4.61
N ASN A 187 10.07 11.26 4.20
CA ASN A 187 10.49 12.04 3.04
C ASN A 187 10.41 11.29 1.70
N THR A 188 9.38 10.46 1.51
CA THR A 188 9.11 9.80 0.23
C THR A 188 8.16 10.63 -0.60
N PHE A 189 8.70 11.49 -1.46
CA PHE A 189 7.93 12.47 -2.23
C PHE A 189 6.87 11.83 -3.15
N GLY A 190 7.20 10.74 -3.85
CA GLY A 190 6.25 10.03 -4.71
C GLY A 190 5.06 9.46 -3.93
N ALA A 191 5.29 8.93 -2.73
CA ALA A 191 4.22 8.46 -1.86
C ALA A 191 3.35 9.61 -1.32
N TYR A 192 3.97 10.76 -1.02
CA TYR A 192 3.26 11.97 -0.61
C TYR A 192 2.31 12.46 -1.71
N LEU A 193 2.79 12.59 -2.96
CA LEU A 193 1.92 12.96 -4.09
C LEU A 193 0.82 11.93 -4.31
N GLY A 194 1.15 10.64 -4.27
CA GLY A 194 0.17 9.56 -4.39
C GLY A 194 -0.91 9.62 -3.32
N SER A 195 -0.55 9.92 -2.07
CA SER A 195 -1.52 10.08 -0.98
C SER A 195 -2.40 11.32 -1.16
N MET A 196 -1.85 12.42 -1.65
CA MET A 196 -2.61 13.64 -1.92
C MET A 196 -3.70 13.39 -2.97
N PHE A 197 -3.33 12.85 -4.13
CA PHE A 197 -4.30 12.53 -5.17
C PHE A 197 -5.27 11.44 -4.73
N GLY A 198 -4.79 10.44 -3.99
CA GLY A 198 -5.63 9.37 -3.47
C GLY A 198 -6.67 9.86 -2.47
N VAL A 199 -6.32 10.74 -1.53
CA VAL A 199 -7.27 11.35 -0.58
C VAL A 199 -8.32 12.17 -1.33
N ILE A 200 -7.92 12.97 -2.32
CA ILE A 200 -8.86 13.73 -3.16
C ILE A 200 -9.82 12.77 -3.87
N ALA A 201 -9.32 11.70 -4.49
CA ALA A 201 -10.14 10.72 -5.19
C ALA A 201 -11.15 10.04 -4.25
N VAL A 202 -10.72 9.60 -3.06
CA VAL A 202 -11.60 9.00 -2.04
C VAL A 202 -12.66 10.00 -1.57
N CYS A 203 -12.29 11.27 -1.37
CA CYS A 203 -13.23 12.33 -1.01
C CYS A 203 -14.27 12.59 -2.11
N ILE A 204 -13.85 12.64 -3.37
CA ILE A 204 -14.77 12.81 -4.52
C ILE A 204 -15.73 11.62 -4.61
N MET A 205 -15.23 10.40 -4.51
CA MET A 205 -16.08 9.20 -4.53
C MET A 205 -17.12 9.22 -3.41
N TYR A 206 -16.74 9.65 -2.22
CA TYR A 206 -17.64 9.79 -1.10
C TYR A 206 -18.67 10.90 -1.34
N ALA A 207 -18.26 12.06 -1.85
CA ALA A 207 -19.14 13.19 -2.16
C ALA A 207 -20.23 12.82 -3.16
N VAL A 208 -19.84 12.13 -4.24
CA VAL A 208 -20.79 11.68 -5.28
C VAL A 208 -21.82 10.70 -4.71
N ARG A 209 -21.40 9.88 -3.72
CA ARG A 209 -22.27 8.83 -3.17
C ARG A 209 -23.20 9.31 -2.05
N THR A 210 -22.78 10.28 -1.25
CA THR A 210 -23.48 10.62 0.02
C THR A 210 -23.98 12.06 0.12
N ASN A 211 -23.59 12.96 -0.77
CA ASN A 211 -23.86 14.40 -0.71
C ASN A 211 -23.43 15.10 0.61
N ASN A 212 -22.65 14.43 1.46
CA ASN A 212 -22.21 14.98 2.75
C ASN A 212 -20.82 15.60 2.67
N ILE A 213 -20.77 16.85 2.21
CA ILE A 213 -19.51 17.59 1.99
C ILE A 213 -18.78 17.92 3.29
N LYS A 214 -19.50 18.04 4.41
CA LYS A 214 -18.90 18.47 5.69
C LYS A 214 -17.81 17.51 6.21
N LYS A 215 -18.01 16.20 6.06
CA LYS A 215 -17.01 15.20 6.48
C LYS A 215 -15.73 15.27 5.66
N ILE A 216 -15.80 15.67 4.40
CA ILE A 216 -14.66 15.74 3.47
C ILE A 216 -13.67 16.83 3.88
N LEU A 217 -14.14 17.89 4.51
CA LEU A 217 -13.28 19.00 4.91
C LEU A 217 -12.20 18.58 5.91
N VAL A 218 -12.48 17.63 6.79
CA VAL A 218 -11.54 17.21 7.83
C VAL A 218 -10.24 16.63 7.26
N PRO A 219 -10.23 15.57 6.43
CA PRO A 219 -9.00 15.04 5.85
C PRO A 219 -8.28 16.06 4.96
N ILE A 220 -9.00 16.93 4.25
CA ILE A 220 -8.40 17.98 3.42
C ILE A 220 -7.71 19.03 4.30
N ILE A 221 -8.33 19.48 5.38
CA ILE A 221 -7.72 20.44 6.31
C ILE A 221 -6.48 19.84 6.97
N ILE A 222 -6.54 18.57 7.41
CA ILE A 222 -5.37 17.88 7.98
C ILE A 222 -4.23 17.85 6.95
N TYR A 223 -4.55 17.53 5.70
CA TYR A 223 -3.55 17.45 4.64
C TYR A 223 -2.90 18.81 4.36
N ILE A 224 -3.69 19.86 4.19
CA ILE A 224 -3.20 21.22 3.95
C ILE A 224 -2.39 21.74 5.14
N SER A 225 -2.85 21.56 6.37
CA SER A 225 -2.17 22.06 7.56
C SER A 225 -0.79 21.43 7.76
N LEU A 226 -0.69 20.10 7.68
CA LEU A 226 0.58 19.40 7.85
C LEU A 226 1.55 19.67 6.69
N SER A 227 1.04 19.76 5.46
CA SER A 227 1.85 20.12 4.30
C SER A 227 2.42 21.54 4.43
N THR A 228 1.61 22.50 4.91
CA THR A 228 2.08 23.87 5.15
C THR A 228 3.15 23.91 6.24
N VAL A 229 2.96 23.18 7.34
CA VAL A 229 3.95 23.10 8.42
C VAL A 229 5.27 22.47 7.92
N SER A 230 5.19 21.45 7.05
CA SER A 230 6.37 20.85 6.41
C SER A 230 7.06 21.80 5.45
N MET A 231 6.30 22.60 4.68
CA MET A 231 6.86 23.63 3.80
C MET A 231 7.61 24.73 4.55
N LEU A 232 7.15 25.08 5.76
CA LEU A 232 7.84 26.03 6.64
C LEU A 232 9.12 25.46 7.27
N GLY A 233 9.44 24.18 7.03
CA GLY A 233 10.63 23.53 7.57
C GLY A 233 10.56 23.17 9.05
N ILE A 234 9.36 23.20 9.64
CA ILE A 234 9.16 22.91 11.07
C ILE A 234 9.22 21.38 11.32
N ILE A 235 8.77 20.56 10.35
CA ILE A 235 8.86 19.11 10.47
C ILE A 235 10.29 18.68 10.12
N PRO A 236 11.03 18.07 11.05
CA PRO A 236 12.35 17.53 10.76
C PRO A 236 12.20 16.38 9.77
N SER A 237 12.84 16.49 8.62
CA SER A 237 12.98 15.40 7.67
C SER A 237 14.23 14.61 8.01
N SER A 238 14.13 13.30 8.02
CA SER A 238 15.27 12.42 8.30
C SER A 238 16.40 12.51 7.28
N SER A 239 16.14 13.08 6.09
CA SER A 239 17.17 13.35 5.06
C SER A 239 17.74 14.78 5.12
N GLY A 240 17.27 15.63 6.05
CA GLY A 240 17.60 17.06 6.05
C GLY A 240 16.98 17.86 4.90
N GLN A 241 16.22 17.21 4.02
CA GLN A 241 15.53 17.84 2.89
C GLN A 241 14.05 18.04 3.25
N ASN A 242 13.60 19.27 3.23
CA ASN A 242 12.19 19.61 3.47
C ASN A 242 11.37 19.45 2.19
N LEU A 243 10.05 19.34 2.32
CA LEU A 243 9.11 19.25 1.19
C LEU A 243 9.36 20.35 0.13
N LYS A 244 9.78 21.55 0.57
CA LYS A 244 10.13 22.66 -0.31
C LYS A 244 11.32 22.34 -1.22
N VAL A 245 12.36 21.70 -0.69
CA VAL A 245 13.55 21.29 -1.46
C VAL A 245 13.19 20.20 -2.45
N ASN A 246 12.38 19.22 -2.04
CA ASN A 246 11.93 18.17 -2.93
C ASN A 246 11.08 18.68 -4.10
N LEU A 247 10.23 19.68 -3.88
CA LEU A 247 9.46 20.31 -4.96
C LEU A 247 10.34 21.09 -5.93
N SER A 248 11.39 21.76 -5.45
CA SER A 248 12.33 22.48 -6.33
C SER A 248 13.21 21.51 -7.13
N THR A 249 13.68 20.42 -6.51
CA THR A 249 14.48 19.39 -7.18
C THR A 249 13.65 18.60 -8.19
N PHE A 250 12.39 18.29 -7.88
CA PHE A 250 11.51 17.57 -8.79
C PHE A 250 11.31 18.29 -10.12
N SER A 251 11.19 19.63 -10.11
CA SER A 251 11.08 20.41 -11.34
C SER A 251 12.40 20.41 -12.15
N HIS A 252 13.54 20.29 -11.49
CA HIS A 252 14.86 20.31 -12.11
C HIS A 252 15.25 18.92 -12.64
N ASP A 253 15.02 17.87 -11.87
CA ASP A 253 15.40 16.51 -12.24
C ASP A 253 14.48 15.94 -13.35
N CYS A 254 13.19 16.28 -13.35
CA CYS A 254 12.31 15.93 -14.47
C CYS A 254 12.74 16.56 -15.81
N LEU A 255 13.29 17.77 -15.79
CA LEU A 255 13.80 18.44 -16.98
C LEU A 255 15.13 17.83 -17.47
N LEU A 256 16.02 17.44 -16.54
CA LEU A 256 17.28 16.76 -16.88
C LEU A 256 17.05 15.36 -17.47
N TYR A 257 16.16 14.55 -16.87
CA TYR A 257 15.84 13.21 -17.38
C TYR A 257 15.21 13.22 -18.78
N THR A 258 14.46 14.28 -19.12
CA THR A 258 13.91 14.44 -20.48
C THR A 258 14.94 14.93 -21.50
N SER A 259 16.00 15.63 -21.08
CA SER A 259 17.08 16.05 -22.00
C SER A 259 18.06 14.91 -22.28
N ASP A 260 18.44 14.13 -21.28
CA ASP A 260 19.38 12.99 -21.47
C ASP A 260 18.75 11.84 -22.28
N ALA A 261 17.41 11.66 -22.19
CA ALA A 261 16.71 10.67 -23.02
C ALA A 261 16.47 11.11 -24.48
N ALA A 262 16.77 12.36 -24.82
CA ALA A 262 16.65 12.87 -26.17
C ALA A 262 17.99 12.88 -26.94
N ASP A 263 19.11 12.63 -26.23
CA ASP A 263 20.47 12.61 -26.80
C ASP A 263 21.02 11.19 -27.05
N ASP A 264 20.28 10.13 -26.71
CA ASP A 264 20.52 8.72 -27.05
C ASP A 264 19.58 8.27 -28.21
#